data_64b9a86aace1069212bed0b1987a00b5
#
_entry.id   64b9a86aace1069212bed0b1987a00b5
#
_cell.length_a   1.000
_cell.length_b   1.000
_cell.length_c   1.000
_cell.angle_alpha   90.00
_cell.angle_beta   90.00
_cell.angle_gamma   90.00
#
_symmetry.space_group_name_H-M   'P 1'
#
loop_
_entity.id
_entity.type
_entity.pdbx_description
1 polymer ?
#
loop_
_entity_poly.entity_id
_entity_poly.type
_entity_poly.pdbx_seq_one_letter_code
_entity_poly.pdbx_strand_id
1 'polypeptide(L)'
;GVLNCPEVFLMFSCQTPELQNSDRSLRTEWLECNGTGDYASGTITGCNSRRYHGLLVANLDHIGRHVLLSGMEDWLVTENGRIPLSSRKHPNAIYPDPSGSLKTFSASPYPTFVFEGPGFRLTRSLMLVRDRHTVLIRYSLKKTDSSAPALKCTLEAAPLLAFRGYHDLTHANMDLQVKTYPVWQGFKIQPYNSLPPFFMQCSGTFDFLPSPDWIYNVEYPFDQERGFDYQEDLFSPGLFEITLTPGRDVILSASTEEILPPRGTKKTVPLREIWKKEEKE
;
A
#
# COMPACT_ATOMS: atom_id res chain seq x y z
N GLY A 1 2.29 -37.29 28.66
CA GLY A 1 2.32 -35.89 29.03
C GLY A 1 2.54 -35.04 27.80
N VAL A 2 1.46 -34.41 27.30
CA VAL A 2 1.50 -33.44 26.18
C VAL A 2 1.97 -32.14 26.82
N LEU A 3 3.17 -31.69 26.47
CA LEU A 3 3.64 -30.36 26.79
C LEU A 3 2.86 -29.36 25.96
N ASN A 4 1.91 -28.69 26.57
CA ASN A 4 1.31 -27.45 26.06
C ASN A 4 2.41 -26.39 26.03
N CYS A 5 2.98 -26.13 24.87
CA CYS A 5 3.77 -24.94 24.63
C CYS A 5 2.76 -23.80 24.40
N PRO A 6 2.70 -22.74 25.22
CA PRO A 6 1.90 -21.58 24.89
C PRO A 6 2.52 -20.96 23.63
N GLU A 7 1.73 -20.85 22.56
CA GLU A 7 2.08 -20.03 21.40
C GLU A 7 2.22 -18.58 21.89
N VAL A 8 3.44 -18.20 22.21
CA VAL A 8 3.80 -16.80 22.39
C VAL A 8 3.82 -16.20 20.98
N PHE A 9 2.68 -15.72 20.52
CA PHE A 9 2.63 -14.78 19.40
C PHE A 9 3.41 -13.54 19.86
N LEU A 10 4.67 -13.46 19.47
CA LEU A 10 5.47 -12.24 19.57
C LEU A 10 4.78 -11.18 18.67
N MET A 11 3.90 -10.39 19.26
CA MET A 11 3.33 -9.20 18.61
C MET A 11 4.49 -8.25 18.33
N PHE A 12 5.03 -8.29 17.10
CA PHE A 12 6.04 -7.35 16.66
C PHE A 12 5.40 -5.99 16.46
N SER A 13 5.72 -5.04 17.34
CA SER A 13 5.28 -3.65 17.22
C SER A 13 6.44 -2.69 17.49
N CYS A 14 6.52 -1.63 16.71
CA CYS A 14 7.50 -0.54 16.85
C CYS A 14 6.80 0.75 17.25
N GLN A 15 7.44 1.50 18.14
CA GLN A 15 6.97 2.79 18.63
C GLN A 15 7.79 3.95 18.03
N THR A 16 7.31 5.17 18.23
CA THR A 16 7.91 6.39 17.69
C THR A 16 9.44 6.47 17.73
N PRO A 17 10.15 6.17 18.84
CA PRO A 17 11.62 6.28 18.87
C PRO A 17 12.32 5.33 17.88
N GLU A 18 11.76 4.15 17.64
CA GLU A 18 12.32 3.18 16.69
C GLU A 18 12.05 3.59 15.25
N LEU A 19 10.87 4.18 15.01
CA LEU A 19 10.45 4.67 13.70
C LEU A 19 11.23 5.91 13.26
N GLN A 20 11.66 6.75 14.20
CA GLN A 20 12.46 7.96 13.94
C GLN A 20 13.95 7.68 13.73
N ASN A 21 14.44 6.51 14.12
CA ASN A 21 15.81 6.09 13.81
C ASN A 21 15.85 5.56 12.37
N SER A 22 16.21 6.42 11.42
CA SER A 22 16.18 6.13 9.98
C SER A 22 16.98 4.90 9.59
N ASP A 23 18.16 4.68 10.17
CA ASP A 23 18.99 3.51 9.86
C ASP A 23 18.35 2.21 10.35
N ARG A 24 17.86 2.16 11.57
CA ARG A 24 17.18 1.00 12.14
C ARG A 24 15.83 0.74 11.45
N SER A 25 15.06 1.78 11.18
CA SER A 25 13.72 1.66 10.60
C SER A 25 13.74 1.15 9.16
N LEU A 26 14.75 1.54 8.37
CA LEU A 26 14.97 0.99 7.02
C LEU A 26 15.47 -0.46 7.04
N ARG A 27 16.03 -0.94 8.16
CA ARG A 27 16.51 -2.32 8.34
C ARG A 27 15.48 -3.23 9.00
N THR A 28 14.39 -2.69 9.53
CA THR A 28 13.32 -3.46 10.15
C THR A 28 12.23 -3.71 9.11
N GLU A 29 12.11 -4.95 8.66
CA GLU A 29 11.25 -5.37 7.55
C GLU A 29 10.05 -6.17 8.06
N TRP A 30 8.96 -6.14 7.33
CA TRP A 30 7.78 -6.97 7.53
C TRP A 30 7.46 -7.74 6.26
N LEU A 31 6.76 -8.85 6.42
CA LEU A 31 6.33 -9.75 5.34
C LEU A 31 4.92 -10.26 5.64
N GLU A 32 4.06 -10.19 4.63
CA GLU A 32 2.72 -10.79 4.58
C GLU A 32 2.63 -11.72 3.39
N CYS A 33 2.01 -12.89 3.54
CA CYS A 33 1.88 -13.89 2.48
C CYS A 33 0.44 -14.39 2.37
N ASN A 34 -0.02 -14.71 1.16
CA ASN A 34 -1.37 -15.24 0.92
C ASN A 34 -1.44 -16.78 0.83
N GLY A 35 -0.32 -17.47 1.02
CA GLY A 35 -0.25 -18.94 0.93
C GLY A 35 -0.08 -19.52 -0.48
N THR A 36 -0.28 -18.74 -1.55
CA THR A 36 -0.12 -19.18 -2.95
C THR A 36 1.16 -18.68 -3.63
N GLY A 37 2.03 -18.04 -2.85
CA GLY A 37 3.32 -17.57 -3.30
C GLY A 37 3.38 -16.07 -3.57
N ASP A 38 2.26 -15.34 -3.48
CA ASP A 38 2.25 -13.89 -3.43
C ASP A 38 2.72 -13.41 -2.06
N TYR A 39 3.27 -12.23 -2.05
CA TYR A 39 3.61 -11.56 -0.80
C TYR A 39 3.50 -10.04 -0.92
N ALA A 40 3.38 -9.39 0.24
CA ALA A 40 3.61 -7.98 0.45
C ALA A 40 4.72 -7.81 1.47
N SER A 41 5.64 -6.91 1.24
CA SER A 41 6.74 -6.64 2.16
C SER A 41 7.24 -5.20 2.03
N GLY A 42 7.86 -4.73 3.08
CA GLY A 42 8.44 -3.40 3.14
C GLY A 42 9.09 -3.16 4.49
N THR A 43 9.44 -1.92 4.77
CA THR A 43 9.96 -1.53 6.08
C THR A 43 8.87 -0.95 6.98
N ILE A 44 9.15 -0.85 8.27
CA ILE A 44 8.22 -0.28 9.26
C ILE A 44 7.89 1.20 9.04
N THR A 45 8.64 1.91 8.19
CA THR A 45 8.34 3.28 7.75
C THR A 45 7.59 3.34 6.42
N GLY A 46 7.42 2.20 5.75
CA GLY A 46 6.87 2.13 4.41
C GLY A 46 7.84 2.52 3.29
N CYS A 47 9.11 2.82 3.61
CA CYS A 47 10.16 3.04 2.62
C CYS A 47 10.74 1.70 2.17
N ASN A 48 10.63 1.38 0.89
CA ASN A 48 11.23 0.17 0.34
C ASN A 48 12.77 0.29 0.36
N SER A 49 13.44 -0.68 0.97
CA SER A 49 14.91 -0.73 1.07
C SER A 49 15.53 -1.80 0.16
N ARG A 50 14.70 -2.62 -0.48
CA ARG A 50 15.11 -3.68 -1.43
C ARG A 50 14.23 -3.67 -2.67
N ARG A 51 14.77 -4.08 -3.81
CA ARG A 51 13.99 -4.33 -5.05
C ARG A 51 12.87 -5.36 -4.85
N TYR A 52 13.01 -6.24 -3.85
CA TYR A 52 12.06 -7.30 -3.53
C TYR A 52 10.84 -6.80 -2.72
N HIS A 53 10.88 -5.59 -2.19
CA HIS A 53 9.75 -5.00 -1.50
C HIS A 53 8.65 -4.58 -2.49
N GLY A 54 7.41 -4.70 -2.04
CA GLY A 54 6.23 -4.29 -2.77
C GLY A 54 4.95 -4.60 -2.00
N LEU A 55 3.89 -3.89 -2.30
CA LEU A 55 2.58 -4.10 -1.68
C LEU A 55 1.80 -5.23 -2.39
N LEU A 56 2.13 -5.52 -3.65
CA LEU A 56 1.65 -6.71 -4.36
C LEU A 56 2.78 -7.27 -5.22
N VAL A 57 3.41 -8.32 -4.71
CA VAL A 57 4.35 -9.15 -5.47
C VAL A 57 3.63 -10.45 -5.78
N ALA A 58 3.12 -10.55 -7.00
CA ALA A 58 2.28 -11.64 -7.45
C ALA A 58 3.13 -12.77 -8.06
N ASN A 59 2.83 -14.01 -7.68
CA ASN A 59 3.43 -15.20 -8.29
C ASN A 59 2.60 -15.63 -9.50
N LEU A 60 2.89 -15.03 -10.64
CA LEU A 60 2.14 -15.21 -11.88
C LEU A 60 2.46 -16.55 -12.53
N ASP A 61 1.44 -17.25 -13.01
CA ASP A 61 1.58 -18.55 -13.67
C ASP A 61 2.57 -18.46 -14.85
N HIS A 62 3.47 -19.44 -14.92
CA HIS A 62 4.49 -19.60 -15.96
C HIS A 62 5.58 -18.54 -16.07
N ILE A 63 5.45 -17.38 -15.41
CA ILE A 63 6.44 -16.29 -15.48
C ILE A 63 7.05 -15.93 -14.13
N GLY A 64 6.53 -16.51 -13.04
CA GLY A 64 7.07 -16.34 -11.69
C GLY A 64 6.70 -15.01 -11.02
N ARG A 65 7.46 -14.64 -9.99
CA ARG A 65 7.12 -13.47 -9.17
C ARG A 65 7.42 -12.16 -9.88
N HIS A 66 6.40 -11.28 -9.88
CA HIS A 66 6.48 -9.92 -10.42
C HIS A 66 6.04 -8.91 -9.38
N VAL A 67 6.79 -7.83 -9.23
CA VAL A 67 6.37 -6.66 -8.46
C VAL A 67 5.40 -5.87 -9.33
N LEU A 68 4.10 -5.96 -9.01
CA LEU A 68 3.06 -5.22 -9.72
C LEU A 68 2.84 -3.85 -9.08
N LEU A 69 2.51 -3.82 -7.77
CA LEU A 69 2.38 -2.60 -6.98
C LEU A 69 3.59 -2.50 -6.04
N SER A 70 4.51 -1.60 -6.34
CA SER A 70 5.69 -1.36 -5.50
C SER A 70 5.30 -0.63 -4.20
N GLY A 71 4.41 0.36 -4.29
CA GLY A 71 3.98 1.15 -3.15
C GLY A 71 2.79 2.04 -3.48
N MET A 72 2.46 2.90 -2.53
CA MET A 72 1.51 4.00 -2.71
C MET A 72 2.24 5.30 -2.44
N GLU A 73 1.93 6.35 -3.20
CA GLU A 73 2.16 7.71 -2.77
C GLU A 73 0.85 8.24 -2.19
N ASP A 74 0.74 8.22 -0.88
CA ASP A 74 -0.48 8.59 -0.18
C ASP A 74 -0.24 9.76 0.79
N TRP A 75 -1.21 10.69 0.80
CA TRP A 75 -1.23 11.89 1.61
C TRP A 75 -2.58 12.10 2.26
N LEU A 76 -2.58 12.47 3.53
CA LEU A 76 -3.78 12.97 4.20
C LEU A 76 -3.81 14.49 4.06
N VAL A 77 -4.81 14.98 3.34
CA VAL A 77 -5.07 16.42 3.18
C VAL A 77 -6.07 16.87 4.24
N THR A 78 -5.65 17.81 5.06
CA THR A 78 -6.45 18.42 6.13
C THR A 78 -6.51 19.93 5.95
N GLU A 79 -7.31 20.61 6.74
CA GLU A 79 -7.34 22.09 6.78
C GLU A 79 -5.97 22.71 7.15
N ASN A 80 -5.13 21.94 7.86
CA ASN A 80 -3.81 22.37 8.33
C ASN A 80 -2.66 21.99 7.36
N GLY A 81 -2.99 21.39 6.22
CA GLY A 81 -2.01 21.01 5.18
C GLY A 81 -2.01 19.54 4.82
N ARG A 82 -1.01 19.14 4.04
CA ARG A 82 -0.82 17.77 3.55
C ARG A 82 0.16 17.02 4.45
N ILE A 83 -0.19 15.81 4.84
CA ILE A 83 0.57 14.94 5.72
C ILE A 83 0.93 13.68 4.95
N PRO A 84 2.23 13.38 4.74
CA PRO A 84 2.65 12.17 4.02
C PRO A 84 2.34 10.91 4.84
N LEU A 85 1.88 9.88 4.17
CA LEU A 85 1.62 8.56 4.74
C LEU A 85 2.54 7.48 4.16
N SER A 86 3.34 7.83 3.16
CA SER A 86 4.28 6.96 2.46
C SER A 86 5.69 7.54 2.53
N SER A 87 6.67 6.70 2.20
CA SER A 87 8.08 7.07 2.22
C SER A 87 8.84 6.42 1.07
N ARG A 88 9.78 7.14 0.47
CA ARG A 88 10.69 6.62 -0.55
C ARG A 88 12.08 7.23 -0.39
N LYS A 89 13.10 6.42 -0.69
CA LYS A 89 14.48 6.90 -0.79
C LYS A 89 14.74 7.38 -2.22
N HIS A 90 15.28 8.57 -2.33
CA HIS A 90 15.79 9.17 -3.56
C HIS A 90 17.27 9.56 -3.36
N PRO A 91 18.02 9.93 -4.40
CA PRO A 91 19.37 10.42 -4.25
C PRO A 91 19.43 11.55 -3.20
N ASN A 92 20.21 11.30 -2.15
CA ASN A 92 20.43 12.24 -1.03
C ASN A 92 19.21 12.64 -0.19
N ALA A 93 18.03 12.03 -0.39
CA ALA A 93 16.82 12.38 0.36
C ALA A 93 15.89 11.17 0.57
N ILE A 94 15.10 11.25 1.65
CA ILE A 94 13.88 10.44 1.82
C ILE A 94 12.71 11.39 1.58
N TYR A 95 11.89 11.11 0.59
CA TYR A 95 10.71 11.92 0.25
C TYR A 95 9.64 11.06 -0.44
N PRO A 96 8.37 11.18 -0.05
CA PRO A 96 7.90 11.89 1.16
C PRO A 96 8.50 11.31 2.46
N ASP A 97 8.39 12.03 3.57
CA ASP A 97 8.85 11.57 4.89
C ASP A 97 7.72 11.67 5.92
N PRO A 98 7.15 10.52 6.35
CA PRO A 98 6.06 10.48 7.33
C PRO A 98 6.54 10.51 8.79
N SER A 99 7.82 10.66 9.07
CA SER A 99 8.42 10.54 10.42
C SER A 99 7.77 11.46 11.47
N GLY A 100 7.26 12.62 11.05
CA GLY A 100 6.54 13.56 11.94
C GLY A 100 5.18 13.04 12.41
N SER A 101 4.49 12.26 11.61
CA SER A 101 3.12 11.77 11.86
C SER A 101 3.04 10.28 12.20
N LEU A 102 3.96 9.44 11.70
CA LEU A 102 3.98 8.00 11.95
C LEU A 102 4.38 7.74 13.41
N LYS A 103 3.48 7.11 14.18
CA LYS A 103 3.64 6.86 15.63
C LYS A 103 3.88 5.42 15.98
N THR A 104 3.19 4.49 15.30
CA THR A 104 3.35 3.06 15.58
C THR A 104 3.27 2.25 14.31
N PHE A 105 3.97 1.12 14.33
CA PHE A 105 3.82 0.04 13.38
C PHE A 105 3.55 -1.26 14.14
N SER A 106 2.66 -2.10 13.62
CA SER A 106 2.42 -3.47 14.11
C SER A 106 2.34 -4.42 12.92
N ALA A 107 2.98 -5.57 13.01
CA ALA A 107 2.92 -6.60 11.98
C ALA A 107 1.76 -7.59 12.20
N SER A 108 1.19 -7.65 13.40
CA SER A 108 0.15 -8.61 13.75
C SER A 108 -1.16 -7.91 14.15
N PRO A 109 -2.33 -8.44 13.74
CA PRO A 109 -2.55 -9.62 12.89
C PRO A 109 -2.21 -9.40 11.42
N TYR A 110 -2.04 -8.17 10.97
CA TYR A 110 -1.62 -7.76 9.63
C TYR A 110 -0.87 -6.42 9.71
N PRO A 111 -0.02 -6.08 8.74
CA PRO A 111 0.77 -4.85 8.77
C PRO A 111 -0.12 -3.62 8.93
N THR A 112 0.12 -2.88 10.01
CA THR A 112 -0.69 -1.72 10.40
C THR A 112 0.20 -0.55 10.82
N PHE A 113 -0.01 0.58 10.18
CA PHE A 113 0.66 1.85 10.43
C PHE A 113 -0.33 2.84 11.05
N VAL A 114 0.08 3.52 12.12
CA VAL A 114 -0.75 4.54 12.78
C VAL A 114 -0.08 5.89 12.67
N PHE A 115 -0.79 6.82 12.07
CA PHE A 115 -0.38 8.21 11.90
C PHE A 115 -1.23 9.10 12.80
N GLU A 116 -0.61 10.07 13.45
CA GLU A 116 -1.29 11.03 14.33
C GLU A 116 -0.85 12.45 14.03
N GLY A 117 -1.78 13.35 14.16
CA GLY A 117 -1.59 14.79 14.10
C GLY A 117 -2.67 15.52 14.86
N PRO A 118 -2.69 16.86 14.79
CA PRO A 118 -3.68 17.66 15.50
C PRO A 118 -5.12 17.25 15.14
N GLY A 119 -5.84 16.70 16.11
CA GLY A 119 -7.25 16.36 15.99
C GLY A 119 -7.58 15.03 15.27
N PHE A 120 -6.58 14.28 14.79
CA PHE A 120 -6.83 13.03 14.08
C PHE A 120 -5.87 11.90 14.47
N ARG A 121 -6.37 10.68 14.28
CA ARG A 121 -5.59 9.44 14.16
C ARG A 121 -6.03 8.72 12.91
N LEU A 122 -5.10 8.41 12.01
CA LEU A 122 -5.33 7.61 10.82
C LEU A 122 -4.60 6.27 10.95
N THR A 123 -5.31 5.19 10.70
CA THR A 123 -4.73 3.84 10.65
C THR A 123 -4.77 3.36 9.21
N ARG A 124 -3.61 2.93 8.68
CA ARG A 124 -3.47 2.23 7.40
C ARG A 124 -3.09 0.78 7.65
N SER A 125 -3.92 -0.16 7.20
CA SER A 125 -3.70 -1.59 7.34
C SER A 125 -3.67 -2.28 5.99
N LEU A 126 -2.83 -3.31 5.85
CA LEU A 126 -2.67 -4.07 4.60
C LEU A 126 -3.04 -5.54 4.84
N MET A 127 -3.64 -6.17 3.82
CA MET A 127 -4.01 -7.57 3.89
C MET A 127 -3.98 -8.16 2.47
N LEU A 128 -3.31 -9.29 2.30
CA LEU A 128 -3.41 -10.07 1.06
C LEU A 128 -4.64 -10.97 1.09
N VAL A 129 -5.33 -11.06 -0.03
CA VAL A 129 -6.47 -11.97 -0.19
C VAL A 129 -5.94 -13.36 -0.53
N ARG A 130 -6.42 -14.39 0.18
CA ARG A 130 -6.07 -15.79 -0.09
C ARG A 130 -6.51 -16.19 -1.50
N ASP A 131 -5.68 -16.98 -2.15
CA ASP A 131 -5.92 -17.56 -3.49
C ASP A 131 -6.20 -16.53 -4.60
N ARG A 132 -5.77 -15.26 -4.39
CA ARG A 132 -5.92 -14.19 -5.37
C ARG A 132 -4.72 -13.27 -5.39
N HIS A 133 -4.34 -12.81 -6.57
CA HIS A 133 -3.33 -11.75 -6.72
C HIS A 133 -3.95 -10.39 -6.36
N THR A 134 -4.25 -10.21 -5.07
CA THR A 134 -4.98 -9.04 -4.56
C THR A 134 -4.47 -8.61 -3.20
N VAL A 135 -4.14 -7.34 -3.07
CA VAL A 135 -3.91 -6.68 -1.78
C VAL A 135 -5.04 -5.69 -1.49
N LEU A 136 -5.47 -5.67 -0.24
CA LEU A 136 -6.41 -4.69 0.31
C LEU A 136 -5.65 -3.72 1.21
N ILE A 137 -5.91 -2.43 1.05
CA ILE A 137 -5.34 -1.35 1.87
C ILE A 137 -6.50 -0.61 2.51
N ARG A 138 -6.64 -0.72 3.85
CA ARG A 138 -7.70 -0.08 4.62
C ARG A 138 -7.19 1.18 5.29
N TYR A 139 -7.96 2.24 5.17
CA TYR A 139 -7.76 3.52 5.86
C TYR A 139 -8.92 3.77 6.81
N SER A 140 -8.60 3.95 8.10
CA SER A 140 -9.57 4.22 9.18
C SER A 140 -9.20 5.54 9.85
N LEU A 141 -10.05 6.54 9.69
CA LEU A 141 -9.87 7.85 10.30
C LEU A 141 -10.67 7.95 11.61
N LYS A 142 -10.03 8.45 12.66
CA LYS A 142 -10.67 8.77 13.94
C LYS A 142 -10.36 10.20 14.35
N LYS A 143 -11.31 10.89 14.94
CA LYS A 143 -11.08 12.13 15.66
C LYS A 143 -10.44 11.82 17.02
N THR A 144 -9.47 12.61 17.42
CA THR A 144 -8.85 12.50 18.76
C THR A 144 -9.49 13.45 19.78
N ASP A 145 -10.20 14.49 19.31
CA ASP A 145 -10.95 15.41 20.14
C ASP A 145 -12.41 15.45 19.70
N SER A 146 -13.32 14.96 20.54
CA SER A 146 -14.76 14.93 20.27
C SER A 146 -15.43 16.32 20.24
N SER A 147 -14.82 17.31 20.88
CA SER A 147 -15.32 18.69 20.96
C SER A 147 -14.95 19.54 19.73
N ALA A 148 -13.95 19.10 18.94
CA ALA A 148 -13.53 19.80 17.75
C ALA A 148 -14.60 19.78 16.65
N PRO A 149 -14.64 20.77 15.71
CA PRO A 149 -15.53 20.78 14.57
C PRO A 149 -15.38 19.52 13.69
N ALA A 150 -16.29 19.30 12.75
CA ALA A 150 -16.26 18.13 11.87
C ALA A 150 -14.93 18.07 11.12
N LEU A 151 -14.21 16.98 11.33
CA LEU A 151 -12.93 16.74 10.64
C LEU A 151 -13.20 16.39 9.18
N LYS A 152 -12.82 17.28 8.27
CA LYS A 152 -12.85 17.05 6.83
C LYS A 152 -11.44 16.69 6.36
N CYS A 153 -11.28 15.50 5.84
CA CYS A 153 -10.00 15.02 5.29
C CYS A 153 -10.23 14.38 3.93
N THR A 154 -9.28 14.61 3.03
CA THR A 154 -9.19 13.90 1.77
C THR A 154 -7.93 13.04 1.79
N LEU A 155 -8.06 11.78 1.41
CA LEU A 155 -6.92 10.93 1.12
C LEU A 155 -6.60 11.09 -0.37
N GLU A 156 -5.42 11.59 -0.66
CA GLU A 156 -4.82 11.52 -1.98
C GLU A 156 -3.97 10.26 -2.04
N ALA A 157 -4.25 9.36 -3.00
CA ALA A 157 -3.57 8.08 -3.09
C ALA A 157 -3.25 7.75 -4.56
N ALA A 158 -1.96 7.73 -4.89
CA ALA A 158 -1.46 7.36 -6.19
C ALA A 158 -0.72 6.01 -6.11
N PRO A 159 -1.11 4.99 -6.91
CA PRO A 159 -0.37 3.75 -6.97
C PRO A 159 0.96 3.92 -7.69
N LEU A 160 2.00 3.26 -7.20
CA LEU A 160 3.33 3.21 -7.80
C LEU A 160 3.57 1.82 -8.38
N LEU A 161 3.46 1.71 -9.69
CA LEU A 161 3.53 0.46 -10.44
C LEU A 161 4.96 0.20 -10.91
N ALA A 162 5.43 -1.03 -10.74
CA ALA A 162 6.71 -1.48 -11.25
C ALA A 162 6.54 -2.42 -12.46
N PHE A 163 5.61 -3.37 -12.39
CA PHE A 163 5.30 -4.33 -13.45
C PHE A 163 6.54 -5.01 -14.05
N ARG A 164 7.37 -5.57 -13.20
CA ARG A 164 8.63 -6.22 -13.56
C ARG A 164 8.85 -7.52 -12.79
N GLY A 165 9.70 -8.39 -13.31
CA GLY A 165 10.22 -9.52 -12.55
C GLY A 165 10.83 -9.04 -11.23
N TYR A 166 10.66 -9.80 -10.17
CA TYR A 166 11.06 -9.33 -8.83
C TYR A 166 12.59 -9.23 -8.64
N HIS A 167 13.39 -9.85 -9.54
CA HIS A 167 14.85 -9.69 -9.61
C HIS A 167 15.29 -8.47 -10.41
N ASP A 168 14.42 -7.94 -11.27
CA ASP A 168 14.72 -6.86 -12.19
C ASP A 168 14.48 -5.48 -11.55
N LEU A 169 14.86 -4.44 -12.27
CA LEU A 169 14.50 -3.04 -12.02
C LEU A 169 13.88 -2.48 -13.28
N THR A 170 12.90 -1.60 -13.16
CA THR A 170 12.31 -0.93 -14.31
C THR A 170 12.77 0.51 -14.40
N HIS A 171 12.82 1.03 -15.63
CA HIS A 171 13.12 2.42 -15.91
C HIS A 171 12.06 2.99 -16.84
N ALA A 172 11.89 4.30 -16.80
CA ALA A 172 10.96 4.99 -17.68
C ALA A 172 11.19 4.61 -19.13
N ASN A 173 10.15 4.15 -19.81
CA ASN A 173 10.23 3.65 -21.18
C ASN A 173 8.95 3.98 -21.96
N MET A 174 9.02 3.87 -23.28
CA MET A 174 7.90 4.16 -24.18
C MET A 174 7.00 2.96 -24.47
N ASP A 175 7.38 1.76 -24.02
CA ASP A 175 6.63 0.52 -24.24
C ASP A 175 5.46 0.39 -23.26
N LEU A 176 5.53 1.10 -22.12
CA LEU A 176 4.49 1.11 -21.12
C LEU A 176 3.23 1.79 -21.64
N GLN A 177 2.11 1.08 -21.59
CA GLN A 177 0.79 1.62 -21.94
C GLN A 177 0.21 2.41 -20.77
N VAL A 178 0.10 3.71 -20.94
CA VAL A 178 -0.33 4.65 -19.90
C VAL A 178 -1.84 4.76 -19.73
N LYS A 179 -2.63 4.22 -20.69
CA LYS A 179 -4.07 4.44 -20.75
C LYS A 179 -4.81 3.66 -19.66
N THR A 180 -5.60 4.39 -18.89
CA THR A 180 -6.53 3.82 -17.92
C THR A 180 -7.95 3.73 -18.51
N TYR A 181 -8.70 2.74 -18.05
CA TYR A 181 -10.10 2.52 -18.43
C TYR A 181 -10.95 2.49 -17.16
N PRO A 182 -12.07 3.19 -17.11
CA PRO A 182 -12.95 3.13 -15.95
C PRO A 182 -13.57 1.75 -15.82
N VAL A 183 -13.62 1.26 -14.58
CA VAL A 183 -14.36 0.06 -14.17
C VAL A 183 -15.24 0.40 -12.98
N TRP A 184 -16.03 -0.59 -12.51
CA TRP A 184 -16.85 -0.36 -11.33
C TRP A 184 -15.98 0.01 -10.12
N GLN A 185 -16.24 1.18 -9.53
CA GLN A 185 -15.53 1.71 -8.36
C GLN A 185 -14.00 1.87 -8.54
N GLY A 186 -13.53 2.16 -9.76
CA GLY A 186 -12.10 2.35 -9.96
C GLY A 186 -11.67 2.39 -11.43
N PHE A 187 -10.44 1.95 -11.67
CA PHE A 187 -9.87 1.88 -13.00
C PHE A 187 -9.17 0.54 -13.27
N LYS A 188 -9.00 0.25 -14.56
CA LYS A 188 -8.14 -0.80 -15.12
C LYS A 188 -7.01 -0.16 -15.90
N ILE A 189 -5.82 -0.74 -15.82
CA ILE A 189 -4.68 -0.49 -16.70
C ILE A 189 -4.02 -1.81 -17.08
N GLN A 190 -3.39 -1.86 -18.24
CA GLN A 190 -2.53 -2.98 -18.65
C GLN A 190 -1.21 -2.41 -19.15
N PRO A 191 -0.22 -2.23 -18.25
CA PRO A 191 1.03 -1.57 -18.58
C PRO A 191 1.80 -2.25 -19.72
N TYR A 192 1.80 -3.58 -19.77
CA TYR A 192 2.44 -4.39 -20.80
C TYR A 192 1.52 -5.51 -21.24
N ASN A 193 1.48 -5.81 -22.56
CA ASN A 193 0.64 -6.88 -23.11
C ASN A 193 1.02 -8.29 -22.63
N SER A 194 2.26 -8.48 -22.22
CA SER A 194 2.79 -9.76 -21.71
C SER A 194 2.45 -10.02 -20.25
N LEU A 195 1.93 -9.03 -19.53
CA LEU A 195 1.57 -9.11 -18.12
C LEU A 195 0.06 -8.97 -17.93
N PRO A 196 -0.50 -9.45 -16.80
CA PRO A 196 -1.93 -9.34 -16.56
C PRO A 196 -2.39 -7.87 -16.46
N PRO A 197 -3.68 -7.60 -16.68
CA PRO A 197 -4.26 -6.31 -16.36
C PRO A 197 -4.17 -6.04 -14.85
N PHE A 198 -4.18 -4.77 -14.49
CA PHE A 198 -4.20 -4.32 -13.11
C PHE A 198 -5.45 -3.49 -12.86
N PHE A 199 -6.14 -3.81 -11.78
CA PHE A 199 -7.34 -3.11 -11.34
C PHE A 199 -7.08 -2.46 -10.01
N MET A 200 -7.50 -1.22 -9.88
CA MET A 200 -7.52 -0.56 -8.59
C MET A 200 -8.92 -0.01 -8.33
N GLN A 201 -9.52 -0.43 -7.20
CA GLN A 201 -10.92 -0.15 -6.88
C GLN A 201 -11.05 0.33 -5.43
N CYS A 202 -12.04 1.19 -5.17
CA CYS A 202 -12.24 1.87 -3.90
C CYS A 202 -13.63 1.61 -3.32
N SER A 203 -13.73 1.35 -2.02
CA SER A 203 -15.01 1.16 -1.32
C SER A 203 -15.68 2.46 -0.89
N GLY A 204 -14.99 3.58 -1.03
CA GLY A 204 -15.44 4.91 -0.58
C GLY A 204 -16.02 5.77 -1.70
N THR A 205 -16.29 7.02 -1.37
CA THR A 205 -16.57 8.08 -2.35
C THR A 205 -15.23 8.67 -2.79
N PHE A 206 -14.99 8.70 -4.09
CA PHE A 206 -13.72 9.15 -4.65
C PHE A 206 -13.92 9.78 -6.04
N ASP A 207 -12.93 10.57 -6.45
CA ASP A 207 -12.65 10.90 -7.81
C ASP A 207 -11.32 10.28 -8.23
N PHE A 208 -11.21 9.78 -9.45
CA PHE A 208 -9.94 9.33 -10.02
C PHE A 208 -9.50 10.30 -11.11
N LEU A 209 -8.33 10.90 -10.93
CA LEU A 209 -7.72 11.83 -11.86
C LEU A 209 -6.63 11.12 -12.66
N PRO A 210 -6.87 10.74 -13.92
CA PRO A 210 -5.83 10.19 -14.78
C PRO A 210 -4.72 11.22 -14.99
N SER A 211 -3.55 10.95 -14.44
CA SER A 211 -2.35 11.78 -14.52
C SER A 211 -1.13 10.88 -14.59
N PRO A 212 -0.89 10.26 -15.77
CA PRO A 212 0.24 9.35 -15.91
C PRO A 212 1.57 10.09 -15.76
N ASP A 213 2.42 9.60 -14.86
CA ASP A 213 3.73 10.18 -14.59
C ASP A 213 4.73 9.11 -14.13
N TRP A 214 6.03 9.42 -14.25
CA TRP A 214 7.11 8.60 -13.74
C TRP A 214 7.76 9.24 -12.52
N ILE A 215 7.91 8.44 -11.47
CA ILE A 215 8.69 8.80 -10.29
C ILE A 215 10.10 8.25 -10.49
N TYR A 216 11.04 9.15 -10.74
CA TYR A 216 12.40 8.80 -11.12
C TYR A 216 13.32 8.54 -9.93
N ASN A 217 14.30 7.67 -10.14
CA ASN A 217 15.44 7.44 -9.24
C ASN A 217 15.02 7.07 -7.81
N VAL A 218 14.09 6.15 -7.68
CA VAL A 218 13.80 5.50 -6.39
C VAL A 218 14.96 4.57 -6.06
N GLU A 219 15.54 4.68 -4.86
CA GLU A 219 16.71 3.93 -4.45
C GLU A 219 16.39 2.84 -3.44
N TYR A 220 17.09 1.71 -3.59
CA TYR A 220 17.05 0.56 -2.69
C TYR A 220 18.38 0.42 -1.95
N PRO A 221 18.54 1.00 -0.74
CA PRO A 221 19.83 1.09 -0.07
C PRO A 221 20.49 -0.26 0.23
N PHE A 222 19.73 -1.33 0.45
CA PHE A 222 20.32 -2.65 0.68
C PHE A 222 20.86 -3.32 -0.58
N ASP A 223 20.25 -3.05 -1.73
CA ASP A 223 20.82 -3.50 -3.00
C ASP A 223 22.10 -2.72 -3.32
N GLN A 224 22.11 -1.41 -3.02
CA GLN A 224 23.30 -0.55 -3.14
C GLN A 224 24.46 -1.02 -2.25
N GLU A 225 24.19 -1.27 -0.95
CA GLU A 225 25.21 -1.79 -0.01
C GLU A 225 25.84 -3.12 -0.47
N ARG A 226 25.09 -3.92 -1.24
CA ARG A 226 25.53 -5.20 -1.77
C ARG A 226 26.18 -5.11 -3.14
N GLY A 227 26.30 -3.90 -3.70
CA GLY A 227 26.90 -3.65 -5.00
C GLY A 227 26.04 -4.08 -6.21
N PHE A 228 24.73 -4.19 -6.02
CA PHE A 228 23.77 -4.44 -7.11
C PHE A 228 23.23 -3.13 -7.67
N ASP A 229 22.61 -3.20 -8.86
CA ASP A 229 21.77 -2.12 -9.35
C ASP A 229 20.64 -1.85 -8.35
N TYR A 230 20.41 -0.58 -8.04
CA TYR A 230 19.56 -0.19 -6.92
C TYR A 230 18.62 0.98 -7.21
N GLN A 231 18.66 1.54 -8.40
CA GLN A 231 17.81 2.65 -8.81
C GLN A 231 16.71 2.18 -9.76
N GLU A 232 15.49 2.61 -9.52
CA GLU A 232 14.31 2.24 -10.28
C GLU A 232 13.43 3.47 -10.54
N ASP A 233 12.72 3.47 -11.67
CA ASP A 233 11.66 4.42 -11.94
C ASP A 233 10.31 3.72 -11.77
N LEU A 234 9.38 4.34 -11.04
CA LEU A 234 8.05 3.80 -10.81
C LEU A 234 7.01 4.61 -11.58
N PHE A 235 6.03 3.91 -12.15
CA PHE A 235 4.98 4.54 -12.92
C PHE A 235 3.73 4.76 -12.06
N SER A 236 3.14 5.97 -12.12
CA SER A 236 1.83 6.25 -11.55
C SER A 236 0.82 6.56 -12.66
N PRO A 237 -0.32 5.82 -12.75
CA PRO A 237 -1.35 6.10 -13.76
C PRO A 237 -2.25 7.28 -13.42
N GLY A 238 -2.20 7.76 -12.18
CA GLY A 238 -3.05 8.85 -11.70
C GLY A 238 -3.30 8.81 -10.21
N LEU A 239 -4.21 9.63 -9.75
CA LEU A 239 -4.47 9.94 -8.35
C LEU A 239 -5.92 9.67 -7.98
N PHE A 240 -6.15 8.95 -6.90
CA PHE A 240 -7.45 8.91 -6.20
C PHE A 240 -7.54 10.05 -5.20
N GLU A 241 -8.60 10.83 -5.27
CA GLU A 241 -9.02 11.78 -4.24
C GLU A 241 -10.22 11.18 -3.49
N ILE A 242 -10.00 10.72 -2.27
CA ILE A 242 -10.98 9.94 -1.51
C ILE A 242 -11.45 10.75 -0.30
N THR A 243 -12.76 10.94 -0.16
CA THR A 243 -13.32 11.56 1.05
C THR A 243 -13.23 10.62 2.23
N LEU A 244 -12.49 11.00 3.27
CA LEU A 244 -12.43 10.28 4.54
C LEU A 244 -13.43 10.87 5.55
N THR A 245 -14.23 10.00 6.14
CA THR A 245 -15.17 10.34 7.21
C THR A 245 -14.78 9.59 8.47
N PRO A 246 -14.59 10.26 9.63
CA PRO A 246 -14.30 9.59 10.89
C PRO A 246 -15.31 8.47 11.21
N GLY A 247 -14.77 7.30 11.59
CA GLY A 247 -15.57 6.12 11.90
C GLY A 247 -16.09 5.32 10.69
N ARG A 248 -15.75 5.73 9.45
CA ARG A 248 -16.12 5.01 8.24
C ARG A 248 -14.87 4.62 7.45
N ASP A 249 -14.53 3.34 7.49
CA ASP A 249 -13.35 2.83 6.80
C ASP A 249 -13.49 2.92 5.28
N VAL A 250 -12.38 3.21 4.61
CA VAL A 250 -12.22 3.11 3.16
C VAL A 250 -11.20 2.01 2.87
N ILE A 251 -11.50 1.18 1.87
CA ILE A 251 -10.64 0.10 1.40
C ILE A 251 -10.34 0.33 -0.06
N LEU A 252 -9.06 0.39 -0.40
CA LEU A 252 -8.54 0.27 -1.76
C LEU A 252 -8.14 -1.19 -2.00
N SER A 253 -8.44 -1.71 -3.18
CA SER A 253 -7.88 -2.97 -3.67
C SER A 253 -6.94 -2.70 -4.83
N ALA A 254 -5.85 -3.45 -4.88
CA ALA A 254 -4.99 -3.57 -6.05
C ALA A 254 -4.95 -5.05 -6.44
N SER A 255 -5.32 -5.38 -7.67
CA SER A 255 -5.60 -6.75 -8.10
C SER A 255 -5.31 -6.97 -9.58
N THR A 256 -5.06 -8.22 -9.95
CA THR A 256 -5.07 -8.66 -11.36
C THR A 256 -6.48 -9.03 -11.86
N GLU A 257 -7.46 -9.04 -10.96
CA GLU A 257 -8.86 -9.36 -11.25
C GLU A 257 -9.79 -8.21 -10.88
N GLU A 258 -10.82 -7.99 -11.70
CA GLU A 258 -11.85 -7.01 -11.40
C GLU A 258 -12.80 -7.51 -10.32
N ILE A 259 -13.05 -6.70 -9.30
CA ILE A 259 -14.10 -6.94 -8.31
C ILE A 259 -15.41 -6.40 -8.88
N LEU A 260 -16.30 -7.30 -9.25
CA LEU A 260 -17.57 -6.98 -9.89
C LEU A 260 -18.58 -6.39 -8.90
N PRO A 261 -19.52 -5.56 -9.39
CA PRO A 261 -20.60 -5.03 -8.55
C PRO A 261 -21.44 -6.15 -7.94
N PRO A 262 -22.03 -5.92 -6.76
CA PRO A 262 -22.90 -6.91 -6.12
C PRO A 262 -24.11 -7.22 -7.01
N ARG A 263 -24.46 -8.49 -7.11
CA ARG A 263 -25.64 -8.92 -7.88
C ARG A 263 -26.90 -8.80 -7.04
N GLY A 264 -27.99 -8.34 -7.66
CA GLY A 264 -29.32 -8.25 -7.03
C GLY A 264 -29.44 -7.07 -6.04
N THR A 265 -30.27 -7.25 -5.00
CA THR A 265 -30.59 -6.23 -4.01
C THR A 265 -29.58 -6.07 -2.89
N LYS A 266 -28.45 -6.78 -2.92
CA LYS A 266 -27.40 -6.66 -1.91
C LYS A 266 -26.76 -5.28 -1.95
N LYS A 267 -26.91 -4.53 -0.85
CA LYS A 267 -26.32 -3.18 -0.66
C LYS A 267 -24.88 -3.20 -0.13
N THR A 268 -24.29 -4.39 0.05
CA THR A 268 -22.97 -4.54 0.65
C THR A 268 -21.87 -4.18 -0.34
N VAL A 269 -20.85 -3.46 0.15
CA VAL A 269 -19.67 -3.12 -0.64
C VAL A 269 -18.74 -4.33 -0.66
N PRO A 270 -18.51 -4.97 -1.83
CA PRO A 270 -17.75 -6.23 -1.92
C PRO A 270 -16.39 -6.18 -1.23
N LEU A 271 -15.64 -5.08 -1.35
CA LEU A 271 -14.34 -4.91 -0.69
C LEU A 271 -14.41 -5.05 0.83
N ARG A 272 -15.49 -4.55 1.46
CA ARG A 272 -15.67 -4.68 2.91
C ARG A 272 -16.04 -6.10 3.31
N GLU A 273 -16.76 -6.83 2.46
CA GLU A 273 -17.07 -8.24 2.70
C GLU A 273 -15.82 -9.10 2.57
N ILE A 274 -15.00 -8.86 1.54
CA ILE A 274 -13.71 -9.54 1.35
C ILE A 274 -12.82 -9.29 2.57
N TRP A 275 -12.64 -8.03 2.99
CA TRP A 275 -11.85 -7.71 4.18
C TRP A 275 -12.31 -8.49 5.41
N LYS A 276 -13.62 -8.47 5.70
CA LYS A 276 -14.18 -9.16 6.87
C LYS A 276 -14.06 -10.68 6.80
N LYS A 277 -14.04 -11.24 5.60
CA LYS A 277 -13.83 -12.68 5.41
C LYS A 277 -12.39 -13.05 5.74
N GLU A 278 -11.44 -12.35 5.13
CA GLU A 278 -10.01 -12.59 5.35
C GLU A 278 -9.58 -12.36 6.81
N GLU A 279 -10.19 -11.36 7.50
CA GLU A 279 -9.90 -11.03 8.91
C GLU A 279 -10.35 -12.13 9.89
N LYS A 280 -11.22 -13.05 9.48
CA LYS A 280 -11.71 -14.16 10.31
C LYS A 280 -10.94 -15.47 10.12
N GLU A 281 -10.22 -15.57 9.06
CA GLU A 281 -9.44 -16.75 8.68
C GLU A 281 -7.98 -16.67 9.15
#